data_8ae1a9d8cd8f16971ad39b2eb92c5eb4
#
_entry.id   8ae1a9d8cd8f16971ad39b2eb92c5eb4
#
_cell.length_a   1.000
_cell.length_b   1.000
_cell.length_c   1.000
_cell.angle_alpha   90.00
_cell.angle_beta   90.00
_cell.angle_gamma   90.00
#
_symmetry.space_group_name_H-M   'P 1'
#
loop_
_entity.id
_entity.type
_entity.pdbx_description
1 polymer ?
#
loop_
_entity_poly.entity_id
_entity_poly.type
_entity_poly.pdbx_seq_one_letter_code
_entity_poly.pdbx_strand_id
1 'polypeptide(L)'
;MDKPISMSVKDYLIRTLAVKIMVSEKVIETIVNHQFQSANEAMDLHNSIEVSGFGKFYFNNKKAKKKILSLIGKKQTMERHLANPDATEQKKHAAKVTLDKTETLINFLKTKTTDEN
;
A
#
# COMPACT_ATOMS: atom_id res chain seq x y z
N MET A 1 -28.80 -1.52 -6.23
CA MET A 1 -28.22 -2.49 -7.16
C MET A 1 -26.97 -3.12 -6.52
N ASP A 2 -26.92 -4.43 -6.46
CA ASP A 2 -25.79 -5.12 -5.84
C ASP A 2 -24.58 -5.13 -6.75
N LYS A 3 -23.42 -5.03 -6.14
CA LYS A 3 -22.15 -5.05 -6.87
C LYS A 3 -21.90 -6.44 -7.49
N PRO A 4 -21.59 -6.52 -8.79
CA PRO A 4 -21.16 -7.77 -9.40
C PRO A 4 -19.88 -8.30 -8.72
N ILE A 5 -19.79 -9.62 -8.52
CA ILE A 5 -18.67 -10.26 -7.82
C ILE A 5 -17.33 -9.98 -8.51
N SER A 6 -17.32 -9.94 -9.85
CA SER A 6 -16.12 -9.73 -10.66
C SER A 6 -15.65 -8.28 -10.72
N MET A 7 -16.43 -7.34 -10.20
CA MET A 7 -16.14 -5.92 -10.29
C MET A 7 -15.52 -5.41 -8.99
N SER A 8 -14.48 -4.58 -9.09
CA SER A 8 -13.92 -3.93 -7.91
C SER A 8 -14.91 -2.94 -7.30
N VAL A 9 -14.79 -2.68 -6.01
CA VAL A 9 -15.63 -1.69 -5.31
C VAL A 9 -15.49 -0.32 -5.97
N LYS A 10 -14.26 0.05 -6.32
CA LYS A 10 -13.97 1.32 -7.00
C LYS A 10 -14.75 1.44 -8.32
N ASP A 11 -14.65 0.43 -9.19
CA ASP A 11 -15.33 0.46 -10.50
C ASP A 11 -16.85 0.49 -10.34
N TYR A 12 -17.37 -0.25 -9.39
CA TYR A 12 -18.80 -0.25 -9.08
C TYR A 12 -19.28 1.14 -8.66
N LEU A 13 -18.52 1.79 -7.75
CA LEU A 13 -18.89 3.13 -7.28
C LEU A 13 -18.81 4.17 -8.39
N ILE A 14 -17.80 4.09 -9.25
CA ILE A 14 -17.66 4.98 -10.39
C ILE A 14 -18.86 4.86 -11.33
N ARG A 15 -19.23 3.64 -11.69
CA ARG A 15 -20.39 3.41 -12.58
C ARG A 15 -21.68 3.88 -11.96
N THR A 16 -21.91 3.55 -10.70
CA THR A 16 -23.14 3.92 -10.00
C THR A 16 -23.26 5.44 -9.91
N LEU A 17 -22.18 6.13 -9.57
CA LEU A 17 -22.17 7.58 -9.44
C LEU A 17 -22.33 8.25 -10.81
N ALA A 18 -21.69 7.72 -11.86
CA ALA A 18 -21.79 8.25 -13.21
C ALA A 18 -23.25 8.28 -13.71
N VAL A 19 -23.97 7.20 -13.46
CA VAL A 19 -25.40 7.12 -13.83
C VAL A 19 -26.23 8.12 -13.00
N LYS A 20 -25.95 8.19 -11.70
CA LYS A 20 -26.71 9.01 -10.76
C LYS A 20 -26.59 10.50 -11.03
N ILE A 21 -25.39 10.99 -11.33
CA ILE A 21 -25.13 12.42 -11.55
C ILE A 21 -24.96 12.80 -13.02
N MET A 22 -25.14 11.83 -13.91
CA MET A 22 -25.10 12.03 -15.38
C MET A 22 -23.77 12.66 -15.85
N VAL A 23 -22.67 12.17 -15.30
CA VAL A 23 -21.30 12.55 -15.69
C VAL A 23 -20.58 11.32 -16.22
N SER A 24 -19.66 11.49 -17.17
CA SER A 24 -18.95 10.34 -17.75
C SER A 24 -18.13 9.60 -16.70
N GLU A 25 -18.04 8.27 -16.84
CA GLU A 25 -17.25 7.43 -15.95
C GLU A 25 -15.78 7.87 -15.90
N LYS A 26 -15.24 8.28 -17.05
CA LYS A 26 -13.84 8.72 -17.14
C LYS A 26 -13.56 9.96 -16.28
N VAL A 27 -14.48 10.92 -16.27
CA VAL A 27 -14.33 12.13 -15.44
C VAL A 27 -14.36 11.75 -13.96
N ILE A 28 -15.29 10.89 -13.57
CA ILE A 28 -15.40 10.43 -12.17
C ILE A 28 -14.17 9.64 -11.78
N GLU A 29 -13.68 8.75 -12.64
CA GLU A 29 -12.47 7.97 -12.39
C GLU A 29 -11.27 8.88 -12.13
N THR A 30 -11.11 9.94 -12.94
CA THR A 30 -10.02 10.90 -12.75
C THR A 30 -10.10 11.58 -11.39
N ILE A 31 -11.30 12.00 -10.97
CA ILE A 31 -11.51 12.63 -9.67
C ILE A 31 -11.21 11.67 -8.53
N VAL A 32 -11.73 10.44 -8.61
CA VAL A 32 -11.52 9.41 -7.59
C VAL A 32 -10.04 9.07 -7.47
N ASN A 33 -9.36 8.87 -8.60
CA ASN A 33 -7.92 8.59 -8.60
C ASN A 33 -7.11 9.71 -7.96
N HIS A 34 -7.47 10.96 -8.25
CA HIS A 34 -6.80 12.12 -7.65
C HIS A 34 -6.99 12.15 -6.13
N GLN A 35 -8.20 11.90 -5.64
CA GLN A 35 -8.48 11.85 -4.21
C GLN A 35 -7.67 10.77 -3.50
N PHE A 36 -7.62 9.55 -4.05
CA PHE A 36 -6.87 8.46 -3.45
C PHE A 36 -5.35 8.67 -3.53
N GLN A 37 -4.86 9.26 -4.61
CA GLN A 37 -3.45 9.63 -4.71
C GLN A 37 -3.08 10.66 -3.64
N SER A 38 -3.88 11.69 -3.47
CA SER A 38 -3.66 12.71 -2.44
C SER A 38 -3.71 12.11 -1.04
N ALA A 39 -4.63 11.15 -0.80
CA ALA A 39 -4.72 10.44 0.46
C ALA A 39 -3.46 9.60 0.73
N ASN A 40 -2.95 8.90 -0.28
CA ASN A 40 -1.72 8.12 -0.14
C ASN A 40 -0.52 9.00 0.20
N GLU A 41 -0.40 10.15 -0.46
CA GLU A 41 0.66 11.11 -0.17
C GLU A 41 0.56 11.67 1.26
N ALA A 42 -0.65 11.97 1.71
CA ALA A 42 -0.89 12.44 3.06
C ALA A 42 -0.56 11.38 4.11
N MET A 43 -0.80 10.09 3.81
CA MET A 43 -0.46 8.99 4.73
C MET A 43 1.04 8.84 4.98
N ASP A 44 1.89 9.32 4.06
CA ASP A 44 3.33 9.32 4.28
C ASP A 44 3.74 10.30 5.38
N LEU A 45 2.96 11.35 5.59
CA LEU A 45 3.25 12.40 6.55
C LEU A 45 2.41 12.31 7.84
N HIS A 46 1.26 11.69 7.78
CA HIS A 46 0.29 11.67 8.88
C HIS A 46 -0.16 10.25 9.20
N ASN A 47 -0.51 10.00 10.46
CA ASN A 47 -1.00 8.69 10.90
C ASN A 47 -2.52 8.54 10.79
N SER A 48 -3.22 9.60 10.44
CA SER A 48 -4.64 9.53 10.12
C SER A 48 -4.96 10.55 9.03
N ILE A 49 -5.90 10.19 8.18
CA ILE A 49 -6.42 11.09 7.15
C ILE A 49 -7.92 10.91 7.04
N GLU A 50 -8.61 11.96 6.64
CA GLU A 50 -10.02 11.89 6.34
C GLU A 50 -10.23 12.15 4.86
N VAL A 51 -10.91 11.23 4.19
CA VAL A 51 -11.31 11.40 2.79
C VAL A 51 -12.80 11.69 2.78
N SER A 52 -13.16 12.89 2.36
CA SER A 52 -14.53 13.36 2.35
C SER A 52 -15.44 12.41 1.60
N GLY A 53 -16.52 11.98 2.23
CA GLY A 53 -17.45 11.01 1.65
C GLY A 53 -17.09 9.55 1.84
N PHE A 54 -15.86 9.22 2.26
CA PHE A 54 -15.42 7.84 2.48
C PHE A 54 -15.16 7.51 3.96
N GLY A 55 -14.72 8.46 4.76
CA GLY A 55 -14.44 8.26 6.17
C GLY A 55 -12.99 8.56 6.54
N LYS A 56 -12.60 8.06 7.70
CA LYS A 56 -11.25 8.25 8.22
C LYS A 56 -10.42 6.99 8.05
N PHE A 57 -9.15 7.16 7.71
CA PHE A 57 -8.18 6.08 7.60
C PHE A 57 -7.10 6.29 8.65
N TYR A 58 -6.83 5.25 9.43
CA TYR A 58 -5.84 5.30 10.51
C TYR A 58 -4.69 4.36 10.22
N PHE A 59 -3.48 4.80 10.54
CA PHE A 59 -2.33 3.92 10.56
C PHE A 59 -2.45 2.97 11.76
N ASN A 60 -2.44 1.67 11.50
CA ASN A 60 -2.62 0.67 12.55
C ASN A 60 -1.26 0.20 13.06
N ASN A 61 -0.89 0.65 14.26
CA ASN A 61 0.41 0.34 14.86
C ASN A 61 0.62 -1.14 15.15
N LYS A 62 -0.41 -1.86 15.58
CA LYS A 62 -0.30 -3.30 15.85
C LYS A 62 0.01 -4.06 14.58
N LYS A 63 -0.71 -3.75 13.49
CA LYS A 63 -0.45 -4.36 12.19
C LYS A 63 0.91 -3.99 11.65
N ALA A 64 1.32 -2.74 11.83
CA ALA A 64 2.65 -2.28 11.41
C ALA A 64 3.76 -3.02 12.14
N LYS A 65 3.65 -3.22 13.45
CA LYS A 65 4.62 -3.98 14.23
C LYS A 65 4.71 -5.43 13.77
N LYS A 66 3.58 -6.08 13.51
CA LYS A 66 3.56 -7.44 12.95
C LYS A 66 4.20 -7.49 11.57
N LYS A 67 3.93 -6.49 10.74
CA LYS A 67 4.53 -6.40 9.40
C LYS A 67 6.03 -6.21 9.48
N ILE A 68 6.52 -5.39 10.40
CA ILE A 68 7.96 -5.20 10.62
C ILE A 68 8.63 -6.53 10.98
N LEU A 69 8.05 -7.31 11.89
CA LEU A 69 8.59 -8.62 12.26
C LEU A 69 8.63 -9.57 11.08
N SER A 70 7.56 -9.61 10.28
CA SER A 70 7.51 -10.40 9.05
C SER A 70 8.59 -9.98 8.05
N LEU A 71 8.79 -8.67 7.89
CA LEU A 71 9.80 -8.12 6.98
C LEU A 71 11.23 -8.40 7.45
N ILE A 72 11.46 -8.40 8.75
CA ILE A 72 12.76 -8.77 9.32
C ILE A 72 13.09 -10.21 8.97
N GLY A 73 12.10 -11.11 9.09
CA GLY A 73 12.27 -12.51 8.68
C GLY A 73 12.58 -12.64 7.19
N LYS A 74 11.87 -11.89 6.37
CA LYS A 74 12.11 -11.85 4.91
C LYS A 74 13.51 -11.31 4.58
N LYS A 75 13.94 -10.27 5.28
CA LYS A 75 15.28 -9.71 5.14
C LYS A 75 16.34 -10.77 5.43
N GLN A 76 16.22 -11.50 6.53
CA GLN A 76 17.15 -12.57 6.89
C GLN A 76 17.20 -13.66 5.81
N THR A 77 16.05 -14.03 5.25
CA THR A 77 15.98 -15.00 4.17
C THR A 77 16.72 -14.51 2.93
N MET A 78 16.53 -13.24 2.56
CA MET A 78 17.23 -12.67 1.40
C MET A 78 18.74 -12.59 1.64
N GLU A 79 19.17 -12.26 2.84
CA GLU A 79 20.59 -12.25 3.21
C GLU A 79 21.21 -13.64 3.07
N ARG A 80 20.50 -14.70 3.46
CA ARG A 80 20.95 -16.08 3.27
C ARG A 80 21.08 -16.42 1.79
N HIS A 81 20.14 -16.00 0.95
CA HIS A 81 20.21 -16.20 -0.49
C HIS A 81 21.43 -15.51 -1.10
N LEU A 82 21.75 -14.30 -0.65
CA LEU A 82 22.94 -13.58 -1.11
C LEU A 82 24.25 -14.25 -0.67
N ALA A 83 24.23 -14.87 0.50
CA ALA A 83 25.42 -15.56 1.04
C ALA A 83 25.62 -16.96 0.43
N ASN A 84 24.65 -17.51 -0.31
CA ASN A 84 24.73 -18.82 -0.90
C ASN A 84 25.67 -18.81 -2.09
N PRO A 85 26.81 -19.55 -2.05
CA PRO A 85 27.77 -19.58 -3.16
C PRO A 85 27.23 -20.28 -4.42
N ASP A 86 26.20 -21.12 -4.26
CA ASP A 86 25.60 -21.86 -5.37
C ASP A 86 24.50 -21.08 -6.10
N ALA A 87 24.14 -19.90 -5.60
CA ALA A 87 23.11 -19.10 -6.23
C ALA A 87 23.63 -18.44 -7.51
N THR A 88 22.77 -18.39 -8.54
CA THR A 88 23.11 -17.72 -9.79
C THR A 88 23.14 -16.21 -9.62
N GLU A 89 23.83 -15.50 -10.52
CA GLU A 89 23.90 -14.04 -10.50
C GLU A 89 22.50 -13.40 -10.60
N GLN A 90 21.62 -13.99 -11.40
CA GLN A 90 20.23 -13.51 -11.52
C GLN A 90 19.47 -13.61 -10.19
N LYS A 91 19.63 -14.74 -9.49
CA LYS A 91 19.00 -14.96 -8.19
C LYS A 91 19.55 -14.00 -7.14
N LYS A 92 20.87 -13.78 -7.14
CA LYS A 92 21.51 -12.82 -6.23
C LYS A 92 21.03 -11.39 -6.49
N HIS A 93 20.92 -11.02 -7.77
CA HIS A 93 20.42 -9.68 -8.13
C HIS A 93 18.98 -9.49 -7.67
N ALA A 94 18.10 -10.47 -7.92
CA ALA A 94 16.71 -10.42 -7.48
C ALA A 94 16.60 -10.34 -5.95
N ALA A 95 17.43 -11.12 -5.23
CA ALA A 95 17.47 -11.09 -3.77
C ALA A 95 17.93 -9.72 -3.25
N LYS A 96 18.92 -9.12 -3.88
CA LYS A 96 19.42 -7.79 -3.50
C LYS A 96 18.36 -6.70 -3.70
N VAL A 97 17.66 -6.71 -4.83
CA VAL A 97 16.58 -5.76 -5.10
C VAL A 97 15.47 -5.91 -4.06
N THR A 98 15.07 -7.15 -3.75
CA THR A 98 14.06 -7.43 -2.73
C THR A 98 14.52 -6.97 -1.34
N LEU A 99 15.80 -7.20 -1.03
CA LEU A 99 16.39 -6.78 0.26
C LEU A 99 16.34 -5.27 0.41
N ASP A 100 16.74 -4.51 -0.61
CA ASP A 100 16.73 -3.05 -0.57
C ASP A 100 15.30 -2.51 -0.38
N LYS A 101 14.32 -3.07 -1.07
CA LYS A 101 12.92 -2.70 -0.92
C LYS A 101 12.41 -3.02 0.48
N THR A 102 12.79 -4.17 1.01
CA THR A 102 12.39 -4.62 2.36
C THR A 102 12.96 -3.70 3.43
N GLU A 103 14.24 -3.34 3.32
CA GLU A 103 14.87 -2.40 4.27
C GLU A 103 14.22 -1.03 4.23
N THR A 104 13.93 -0.51 3.05
CA THR A 104 13.24 0.77 2.89
C THR A 104 11.87 0.75 3.57
N LEU A 105 11.12 -0.32 3.37
CA LEU A 105 9.79 -0.46 3.98
C LEU A 105 9.87 -0.61 5.49
N ILE A 106 10.83 -1.38 6.00
CA ILE A 106 11.05 -1.52 7.45
C ILE A 106 11.32 -0.15 8.08
N ASN A 107 12.22 0.63 7.48
CA ASN A 107 12.58 1.95 7.98
C ASN A 107 11.38 2.90 7.97
N PHE A 108 10.61 2.88 6.89
CA PHE A 108 9.38 3.68 6.78
C PHE A 108 8.38 3.33 7.89
N LEU A 109 8.11 2.05 8.08
CA LEU A 109 7.17 1.59 9.11
C LEU A 109 7.65 1.92 10.51
N LYS A 110 8.96 1.77 10.79
CA LYS A 110 9.55 2.16 12.08
C LYS A 110 9.38 3.64 12.35
N THR A 111 9.62 4.49 11.35
CA THR A 111 9.44 5.93 11.47
C THR A 111 8.00 6.27 11.85
N LYS A 112 7.03 5.62 11.24
CA LYS A 112 5.62 5.87 11.52
C LYS A 112 5.17 5.35 12.88
N THR A 113 5.76 4.26 13.37
CA THR A 113 5.40 3.68 14.66
C THR A 113 6.05 4.37 15.86
N THR A 114 7.15 5.09 15.68
CA THR A 114 7.85 5.78 16.77
C THR A 114 7.13 7.02 17.30
N ASP A 115 6.19 7.56 16.55
CA ASP A 115 5.46 8.78 16.92
C ASP A 115 4.30 8.53 17.88
N GLU A 116 4.07 7.28 18.29
CA GLU A 116 3.05 6.92 19.26
C GLU A 116 3.62 6.32 20.53
N ASN A 117 3.29 6.94 21.59
CA ASN A 117 3.52 6.42 22.93
C ASN A 117 2.29 5.71 23.46
#